data_57165747ba4d880a743acfe7d453c2b6
#
_entry.id   57165747ba4d880a743acfe7d453c2b6
#
_cell.length_a   1.000
_cell.length_b   1.000
_cell.length_c   1.000
_cell.angle_alpha   90.00
_cell.angle_beta   90.00
_cell.angle_gamma   90.00
#
_symmetry.space_group_name_H-M   'P 1'
#
loop_
_entity.id
_entity.type
_entity.pdbx_description
1 polymer ?
#
loop_
_entity_poly.entity_id
_entity_poly.type
_entity_poly.pdbx_seq_one_letter_code
_entity_poly.pdbx_strand_id
1 'polypeptide(L)'
;MPSEVKKSVLIRLRNYFITGAIVLIPIGITIYLTLFIIKISSSFLPKTINPNSYLPYNIPGIEILITIILITLIGGLSLSFFGKKFLEIFNSILKRIPILRTIYSAVGQLTETFTDSNDSKKSVVIIEYPRKGIWVVGFATKDNKGEISKKINENLVNIFVPTTPNPTSGFLLMVPKKDLIYLDMSFEEASKFIVSAGTSA
;
A
#
# COMPACT_ATOMS: atom_id res chain seq x y z
N MET A 1 37.29 -28.49 -33.01
CA MET A 1 36.15 -29.12 -32.31
C MET A 1 36.10 -28.99 -30.79
N PRO A 2 37.16 -28.69 -30.00
CA PRO A 2 37.04 -28.51 -28.53
C PRO A 2 36.41 -27.19 -28.07
N SER A 3 36.40 -26.14 -28.86
CA SER A 3 35.94 -24.80 -28.49
C SER A 3 34.41 -24.65 -28.47
N GLU A 4 33.71 -25.38 -29.33
CA GLU A 4 32.21 -25.31 -29.41
C GLU A 4 31.54 -26.03 -28.24
N VAL A 5 32.09 -27.16 -27.80
CA VAL A 5 31.57 -27.93 -26.67
C VAL A 5 31.71 -27.14 -25.36
N LYS A 6 32.86 -26.48 -25.17
CA LYS A 6 33.07 -25.61 -23.99
C LYS A 6 32.12 -24.42 -23.97
N LYS A 7 31.84 -23.79 -25.12
CA LYS A 7 30.83 -22.72 -25.21
C LYS A 7 29.41 -23.21 -24.84
N SER A 8 29.05 -24.39 -25.32
CA SER A 8 27.73 -24.99 -25.01
C SER A 8 27.55 -25.30 -23.52
N VAL A 9 28.60 -25.80 -22.83
CA VAL A 9 28.56 -26.09 -21.38
C VAL A 9 28.47 -24.79 -20.57
N LEU A 10 29.24 -23.78 -20.90
CA LEU A 10 29.17 -22.46 -20.22
C LEU A 10 27.80 -21.79 -20.37
N ILE A 11 27.20 -21.89 -21.56
CA ILE A 11 25.86 -21.35 -21.80
C ILE A 11 24.81 -22.09 -20.94
N ARG A 12 24.90 -23.41 -20.85
CA ARG A 12 24.00 -24.22 -19.98
C ARG A 12 24.16 -23.86 -18.50
N LEU A 13 25.40 -23.75 -18.04
CA LEU A 13 25.70 -23.38 -16.64
C LEU A 13 25.15 -21.99 -16.29
N ARG A 14 25.36 -21.03 -17.19
CA ARG A 14 24.78 -19.68 -17.06
C ARG A 14 23.25 -19.73 -16.98
N ASN A 15 22.62 -20.48 -17.88
CA ASN A 15 21.16 -20.58 -17.90
C ASN A 15 20.62 -21.23 -16.62
N TYR A 16 21.25 -22.29 -16.11
CA TYR A 16 20.88 -22.91 -14.86
C TYR A 16 21.05 -21.96 -13.67
N PHE A 17 22.14 -21.19 -13.66
CA PHE A 17 22.37 -20.17 -12.64
C PHE A 17 21.28 -19.08 -12.66
N ILE A 18 20.99 -18.55 -13.84
CA ILE A 18 19.95 -17.51 -14.01
C ILE A 18 18.58 -18.06 -13.60
N THR A 19 18.22 -19.26 -14.07
CA THR A 19 16.95 -19.89 -13.70
C THR A 19 16.88 -20.14 -12.20
N GLY A 20 17.94 -20.65 -11.58
CA GLY A 20 18.01 -20.85 -10.13
C GLY A 20 17.86 -19.53 -9.37
N ALA A 21 18.54 -18.48 -9.80
CA ALA A 21 18.42 -17.15 -9.20
C ALA A 21 16.99 -16.61 -9.30
N ILE A 22 16.34 -16.72 -10.47
CA ILE A 22 14.95 -16.28 -10.67
C ILE A 22 13.98 -17.03 -9.74
N VAL A 23 14.18 -18.33 -9.53
CA VAL A 23 13.34 -19.12 -8.60
C VAL A 23 13.62 -18.77 -7.14
N LEU A 24 14.89 -18.52 -6.80
CA LEU A 24 15.28 -18.24 -5.40
C LEU A 24 14.92 -16.81 -4.95
N ILE A 25 14.85 -15.83 -5.86
CA ILE A 25 14.52 -14.44 -5.50
C ILE A 25 13.16 -14.32 -4.79
N PRO A 26 12.02 -14.83 -5.31
CA PRO A 26 10.73 -14.72 -4.62
C PRO A 26 10.76 -15.41 -3.25
N ILE A 27 11.40 -16.59 -3.15
CA ILE A 27 11.52 -17.36 -1.90
C ILE A 27 12.33 -16.55 -0.88
N GLY A 28 13.48 -16.03 -1.29
CA GLY A 28 14.36 -15.23 -0.44
C GLY A 28 13.68 -13.95 0.06
N ILE A 29 12.95 -13.25 -0.82
CA ILE A 29 12.18 -12.06 -0.47
C ILE A 29 11.09 -12.42 0.55
N THR A 30 10.36 -13.51 0.33
CA THR A 30 9.29 -13.95 1.25
C THR A 30 9.85 -14.26 2.63
N ILE A 31 10.94 -15.02 2.70
CA ILE A 31 11.61 -15.33 3.98
C ILE A 31 12.10 -14.05 4.65
N TYR A 32 12.77 -13.17 3.90
CA TYR A 32 13.28 -11.90 4.43
C TYR A 32 12.16 -11.04 4.99
N LEU A 33 11.05 -10.85 4.25
CA LEU A 33 9.91 -10.06 4.72
C LEU A 33 9.26 -10.66 5.95
N THR A 34 9.12 -11.99 6.00
CA THR A 34 8.57 -12.68 7.18
C THR A 34 9.43 -12.43 8.42
N LEU A 35 10.74 -12.62 8.31
CA LEU A 35 11.66 -12.35 9.42
C LEU A 35 11.68 -10.88 9.82
N PHE A 36 11.58 -9.97 8.85
CA PHE A 36 11.51 -8.53 9.08
C PHE A 36 10.26 -8.14 9.85
N ILE A 37 9.08 -8.68 9.49
CA ILE A 37 7.82 -8.45 10.20
C ILE A 37 7.91 -8.98 11.64
N ILE A 38 8.43 -10.18 11.84
CA ILE A 38 8.64 -10.75 13.18
C ILE A 38 9.54 -9.83 14.02
N LYS A 39 10.65 -9.37 13.46
CA LYS A 39 11.59 -8.48 14.15
C LYS A 39 10.96 -7.15 14.53
N ILE A 40 10.20 -6.53 13.62
CA ILE A 40 9.48 -5.29 13.92
C ILE A 40 8.46 -5.51 15.03
N SER A 41 7.62 -6.55 14.90
CA SER A 41 6.60 -6.90 15.91
C SER A 41 7.23 -7.11 17.29
N SER A 42 8.35 -7.82 17.35
CA SER A 42 9.10 -8.04 18.60
C SER A 42 9.65 -6.74 19.18
N SER A 43 10.04 -5.77 18.33
CA SER A 43 10.57 -4.47 18.78
C SER A 43 9.50 -3.55 19.39
N PHE A 44 8.25 -3.69 18.97
CA PHE A 44 7.13 -2.93 19.53
C PHE A 44 6.63 -3.49 20.87
N LEU A 45 6.93 -4.75 21.17
CA LEU A 45 6.49 -5.40 22.41
C LEU A 45 7.50 -5.12 23.54
N PRO A 46 7.06 -4.50 24.66
CA PRO A 46 7.88 -4.42 25.87
C PRO A 46 8.28 -5.84 26.32
N LYS A 47 9.50 -5.97 26.82
CA LYS A 47 10.01 -7.28 27.30
C LYS A 47 9.08 -7.96 28.32
N THR A 48 8.34 -7.15 29.09
CA THR A 48 7.36 -7.61 30.08
C THR A 48 6.11 -8.27 29.47
N ILE A 49 5.83 -8.05 28.20
CA ILE A 49 4.66 -8.61 27.50
C ILE A 49 5.08 -9.66 26.47
N ASN A 50 6.36 -9.70 26.12
CA ASN A 50 6.87 -10.64 25.14
C ASN A 50 7.07 -12.03 25.79
N PRO A 51 6.29 -13.06 25.39
CA PRO A 51 6.41 -14.41 25.97
C PRO A 51 7.79 -15.01 25.76
N ASN A 52 8.47 -14.70 24.65
CA ASN A 52 9.81 -15.19 24.36
C ASN A 52 10.87 -14.69 25.36
N SER A 53 10.53 -13.69 26.19
CA SER A 53 11.41 -13.25 27.29
C SER A 53 11.34 -14.15 28.51
N TYR A 54 10.31 -14.99 28.64
CA TYR A 54 10.05 -15.85 29.80
C TYR A 54 10.12 -17.33 29.48
N LEU A 55 10.01 -17.68 28.19
CA LEU A 55 10.06 -19.10 27.76
C LEU A 55 11.50 -19.53 27.53
N PRO A 56 11.84 -20.79 27.87
CA PRO A 56 13.17 -21.36 27.64
C PRO A 56 13.46 -21.61 26.14
N TYR A 57 12.45 -21.48 25.29
CA TYR A 57 12.54 -21.66 23.83
C TYR A 57 11.80 -20.53 23.14
N ASN A 58 12.33 -20.08 22.00
CA ASN A 58 11.69 -19.05 21.19
C ASN A 58 10.61 -19.66 20.30
N ILE A 59 9.39 -19.10 20.37
CA ILE A 59 8.28 -19.41 19.46
C ILE A 59 8.24 -18.32 18.40
N PRO A 60 8.77 -18.57 17.19
CA PRO A 60 8.78 -17.55 16.15
C PRO A 60 7.35 -17.21 15.72
N GLY A 61 7.02 -15.92 15.67
CA GLY A 61 5.71 -15.43 15.22
C GLY A 61 4.67 -15.20 16.33
N ILE A 62 4.92 -15.62 17.59
CA ILE A 62 4.00 -15.34 18.69
C ILE A 62 3.85 -13.84 18.94
N GLU A 63 4.90 -13.07 18.68
CA GLU A 63 4.90 -11.62 18.78
C GLU A 63 3.91 -10.97 17.79
N ILE A 64 3.71 -11.57 16.63
CA ILE A 64 2.74 -11.07 15.62
C ILE A 64 1.33 -11.20 16.17
N LEU A 65 0.98 -12.35 16.74
CA LEU A 65 -0.34 -12.59 17.35
C LEU A 65 -0.61 -11.58 18.47
N ILE A 66 0.36 -11.40 19.36
CA ILE A 66 0.21 -10.46 20.47
C ILE A 66 0.09 -9.03 19.97
N THR A 67 0.88 -8.65 18.95
CA THR A 67 0.80 -7.33 18.34
C THR A 67 -0.58 -7.08 17.71
N ILE A 68 -1.14 -8.06 17.01
CA ILE A 68 -2.50 -7.98 16.45
C ILE A 68 -3.53 -7.80 17.56
N ILE A 69 -3.44 -8.60 18.63
CA ILE A 69 -4.35 -8.50 19.78
C ILE A 69 -4.25 -7.11 20.43
N LEU A 70 -3.04 -6.62 20.66
CA LEU A 70 -2.82 -5.29 21.26
C LEU A 70 -3.38 -4.16 20.39
N ILE A 71 -3.12 -4.20 19.08
CA ILE A 71 -3.66 -3.20 18.14
C ILE A 71 -5.19 -3.24 18.15
N THR A 72 -5.77 -4.44 18.13
CA THR A 72 -7.24 -4.61 18.19
C THR A 72 -7.83 -4.07 19.49
N LEU A 73 -7.20 -4.34 20.61
CA LEU A 73 -7.61 -3.82 21.92
C LEU A 73 -7.51 -2.28 21.99
N ILE A 74 -6.39 -1.72 21.51
CA ILE A 74 -6.21 -0.26 21.43
C ILE A 74 -7.27 0.36 20.51
N GLY A 75 -7.53 -0.26 19.34
CA GLY A 75 -8.59 0.18 18.44
C GLY A 75 -9.97 0.15 19.10
N GLY A 76 -10.31 -0.95 19.76
CA GLY A 76 -11.57 -1.07 20.50
C GLY A 76 -11.71 -0.05 21.63
N LEU A 77 -10.65 0.16 22.41
CA LEU A 77 -10.62 1.18 23.47
C LEU A 77 -10.74 2.60 22.88
N SER A 78 -10.16 2.86 21.72
CA SER A 78 -10.25 4.17 21.04
C SER A 78 -11.67 4.53 20.62
N LEU A 79 -12.52 3.54 20.36
CA LEU A 79 -13.93 3.75 20.04
C LEU A 79 -14.78 4.07 21.27
N SER A 80 -14.30 3.78 22.49
CA SER A 80 -14.98 4.09 23.73
C SER A 80 -15.01 5.60 24.00
N PHE A 81 -15.93 6.04 24.86
CA PHE A 81 -16.03 7.45 25.27
C PHE A 81 -14.72 8.00 25.85
N PHE A 82 -14.07 7.23 26.72
CA PHE A 82 -12.78 7.60 27.30
C PHE A 82 -11.64 7.65 26.27
N GLY A 83 -11.61 6.69 25.37
CA GLY A 83 -10.62 6.64 24.30
C GLY A 83 -10.74 7.82 23.33
N LYS A 84 -11.95 8.19 22.93
CA LYS A 84 -12.20 9.37 22.10
C LYS A 84 -11.68 10.65 22.77
N LYS A 85 -12.01 10.84 24.04
CA LYS A 85 -11.55 12.02 24.80
C LYS A 85 -10.04 12.06 24.98
N PHE A 86 -9.43 10.90 25.21
CA PHE A 86 -7.95 10.78 25.27
C PHE A 86 -7.31 11.14 23.93
N LEU A 87 -7.85 10.63 22.82
CA LEU A 87 -7.35 10.94 21.47
C LEU A 87 -7.52 12.43 21.13
N GLU A 88 -8.62 13.06 21.52
CA GLU A 88 -8.83 14.51 21.34
C GLU A 88 -7.76 15.34 22.08
N ILE A 89 -7.47 14.99 23.32
CA ILE A 89 -6.43 15.65 24.11
C ILE A 89 -5.06 15.44 23.45
N PHE A 90 -4.75 14.21 23.09
CA PHE A 90 -3.49 13.85 22.43
C PHE A 90 -3.31 14.60 21.10
N ASN A 91 -4.35 14.63 20.27
CA ASN A 91 -4.37 15.39 19.02
C ASN A 91 -4.17 16.89 19.26
N SER A 92 -4.75 17.42 20.32
CA SER A 92 -4.60 18.85 20.68
C SER A 92 -3.18 19.18 21.10
N ILE A 93 -2.51 18.28 21.79
CA ILE A 93 -1.10 18.43 22.17
C ILE A 93 -0.20 18.37 20.94
N LEU A 94 -0.39 17.36 20.06
CA LEU A 94 0.40 17.21 18.83
C LEU A 94 0.26 18.41 17.91
N LYS A 95 -0.94 18.98 17.80
CA LYS A 95 -1.19 20.18 16.97
C LYS A 95 -0.48 21.43 17.48
N ARG A 96 -0.04 21.46 18.74
CA ARG A 96 0.72 22.58 19.32
C ARG A 96 2.20 22.57 18.93
N ILE A 97 2.73 21.43 18.51
CA ILE A 97 4.14 21.29 18.10
C ILE A 97 4.23 21.45 16.58
N PRO A 98 4.83 22.55 16.05
CA PRO A 98 4.74 22.89 14.61
C PRO A 98 5.21 21.76 13.67
N ILE A 99 6.32 21.10 13.98
CA ILE A 99 6.89 20.02 13.14
C ILE A 99 6.00 18.78 13.18
N LEU A 100 5.56 18.36 14.39
CA LEU A 100 4.72 17.18 14.57
C LEU A 100 3.32 17.38 13.96
N ARG A 101 2.80 18.59 14.01
CA ARG A 101 1.51 18.94 13.38
C ARG A 101 1.52 18.62 11.89
N THR A 102 2.56 19.00 11.17
CA THR A 102 2.64 18.80 9.72
C THR A 102 2.69 17.31 9.38
N ILE A 103 3.55 16.55 10.07
CA ILE A 103 3.70 15.10 9.85
C ILE A 103 2.40 14.38 10.23
N TYR A 104 1.85 14.66 11.41
CA TYR A 104 0.65 14.02 11.92
C TYR A 104 -0.58 14.30 11.04
N SER A 105 -0.73 15.55 10.57
CA SER A 105 -1.80 15.92 9.66
C SER A 105 -1.66 15.23 8.30
N ALA A 106 -0.45 15.11 7.76
CA ALA A 106 -0.21 14.40 6.51
C ALA A 106 -0.54 12.91 6.63
N VAL A 107 -0.09 12.26 7.71
CA VAL A 107 -0.41 10.85 7.99
C VAL A 107 -1.91 10.67 8.23
N GLY A 108 -2.55 11.59 8.97
CA GLY A 108 -3.99 11.57 9.22
C GLY A 108 -4.80 11.66 7.92
N GLN A 109 -4.45 12.60 7.02
CA GLN A 109 -5.08 12.72 5.71
C GLN A 109 -4.92 11.46 4.85
N LEU A 110 -3.72 10.84 4.88
CA LEU A 110 -3.53 9.56 4.20
C LEU A 110 -4.43 8.49 4.80
N THR A 111 -4.51 8.40 6.13
CA THR A 111 -5.34 7.42 6.82
C THR A 111 -6.84 7.64 6.51
N GLU A 112 -7.32 8.88 6.54
CA GLU A 112 -8.70 9.22 6.14
C GLU A 112 -8.99 8.78 4.71
N THR A 113 -8.06 9.01 3.77
CA THR A 113 -8.19 8.57 2.38
C THR A 113 -8.34 7.05 2.26
N PHE A 114 -7.76 6.28 3.20
CA PHE A 114 -7.87 4.81 3.22
C PHE A 114 -9.05 4.30 4.06
N THR A 115 -9.55 5.09 5.02
CA THR A 115 -10.60 4.66 5.98
C THR A 115 -12.00 5.10 5.56
N ASP A 116 -12.14 6.18 4.80
CA ASP A 116 -13.42 6.65 4.22
C ASP A 116 -14.01 5.68 3.16
N SER A 117 -13.70 4.40 3.32
CA SER A 117 -14.19 3.31 2.47
C SER A 117 -15.64 2.89 2.77
N ASN A 118 -16.37 3.63 3.61
CA ASN A 118 -17.75 3.25 3.95
C ASN A 118 -18.80 3.73 2.95
N ASP A 119 -18.45 4.57 1.94
CA ASP A 119 -19.47 5.03 0.97
C ASP A 119 -19.00 5.23 -0.47
N SER A 120 -17.75 4.98 -0.76
CA SER A 120 -17.30 4.84 -2.14
C SER A 120 -16.33 3.67 -2.21
N LYS A 121 -16.79 2.55 -2.74
CA LYS A 121 -15.90 1.63 -3.47
C LYS A 121 -14.94 2.55 -4.20
N LYS A 122 -13.64 2.53 -3.88
CA LYS A 122 -12.62 3.22 -4.69
C LYS A 122 -12.88 2.74 -6.09
N SER A 123 -13.64 3.52 -6.84
CA SER A 123 -14.17 3.04 -8.10
C SER A 123 -12.99 3.00 -9.04
N VAL A 124 -12.69 1.83 -9.54
CA VAL A 124 -11.72 1.66 -10.60
C VAL A 124 -12.33 2.29 -11.84
N VAL A 125 -11.56 3.16 -12.48
CA VAL A 125 -12.00 3.86 -13.68
C VAL A 125 -10.98 3.70 -14.79
N ILE A 126 -11.46 3.78 -16.02
CA ILE A 126 -10.62 3.93 -17.19
C ILE A 126 -10.91 5.28 -17.82
N ILE A 127 -9.85 5.98 -18.20
CA ILE A 127 -9.93 7.32 -18.82
C ILE A 127 -8.99 7.41 -20.01
N GLU A 128 -9.30 8.28 -20.95
CA GLU A 128 -8.38 8.61 -22.04
C GLU A 128 -7.28 9.55 -21.52
N TYR A 129 -6.03 9.11 -21.54
CA TYR A 129 -4.88 9.90 -21.12
C TYR A 129 -3.59 9.36 -21.74
N PRO A 130 -2.66 10.19 -22.22
CA PRO A 130 -2.68 11.67 -22.26
C PRO A 130 -3.46 12.25 -23.46
N ARG A 131 -4.00 11.42 -24.33
CA ARG A 131 -4.77 11.83 -25.52
C ARG A 131 -5.84 10.83 -25.89
N LYS A 132 -6.76 11.22 -26.74
CA LYS A 132 -7.79 10.33 -27.29
C LYS A 132 -7.20 9.05 -27.89
N GLY A 133 -7.85 7.91 -27.61
CA GLY A 133 -7.46 6.58 -28.10
C GLY A 133 -6.37 5.91 -27.26
N ILE A 134 -5.84 6.55 -26.21
CA ILE A 134 -4.93 5.94 -25.24
C ILE A 134 -5.63 5.89 -23.88
N TRP A 135 -5.70 4.71 -23.29
CA TRP A 135 -6.46 4.45 -22.08
C TRP A 135 -5.55 4.13 -20.91
N VAL A 136 -5.93 4.61 -19.74
CA VAL A 136 -5.22 4.34 -18.49
C VAL A 136 -6.22 3.96 -17.41
N VAL A 137 -5.84 2.98 -16.59
CA VAL A 137 -6.58 2.58 -15.39
C VAL A 137 -6.17 3.50 -14.24
N GLY A 138 -7.16 4.01 -13.51
CA GLY A 138 -6.96 4.84 -12.34
C GLY A 138 -8.01 4.59 -11.27
N PHE A 139 -7.83 5.26 -10.14
CA PHE A 139 -8.73 5.17 -8.99
C PHE A 139 -9.41 6.52 -8.78
N ALA A 140 -10.73 6.54 -8.92
CA ALA A 140 -11.54 7.71 -8.56
C ALA A 140 -11.53 7.85 -7.03
N THR A 141 -11.10 9.01 -6.53
CA THR A 141 -10.94 9.22 -5.10
C THR A 141 -12.05 10.08 -4.51
N LYS A 142 -12.28 11.26 -5.06
CA LYS A 142 -13.27 12.21 -4.52
C LYS A 142 -13.72 13.21 -5.57
N ASP A 143 -14.98 13.67 -5.47
CA ASP A 143 -15.47 14.81 -6.27
C ASP A 143 -14.64 16.07 -5.93
N ASN A 144 -14.18 16.77 -6.96
CA ASN A 144 -13.46 18.02 -6.79
C ASN A 144 -14.44 19.18 -6.58
N LYS A 145 -14.56 19.64 -5.33
CA LYS A 145 -15.42 20.78 -4.95
C LYS A 145 -14.64 22.07 -4.72
N GLY A 146 -13.35 22.08 -5.07
CA GLY A 146 -12.44 23.19 -4.80
C GLY A 146 -12.48 24.31 -5.84
N GLU A 147 -11.49 25.21 -5.75
CA GLU A 147 -11.32 26.35 -6.64
C GLU A 147 -11.20 25.93 -8.11
N ILE A 148 -10.54 24.79 -8.36
CA ILE A 148 -10.29 24.26 -9.72
C ILE A 148 -11.61 23.97 -10.45
N SER A 149 -12.51 23.23 -9.80
CA SER A 149 -13.81 22.89 -10.38
C SER A 149 -14.65 24.13 -10.65
N LYS A 150 -14.57 25.13 -9.77
CA LYS A 150 -15.27 26.41 -9.93
C LYS A 150 -14.74 27.22 -11.13
N LYS A 151 -13.40 27.25 -11.32
CA LYS A 151 -12.78 27.99 -12.43
C LYS A 151 -13.01 27.33 -13.79
N ILE A 152 -13.01 26.00 -13.83
CA ILE A 152 -13.27 25.23 -15.05
C ILE A 152 -14.78 25.17 -15.36
N ASN A 153 -15.62 25.42 -14.35
CA ASN A 153 -17.08 25.35 -14.43
C ASN A 153 -17.60 23.95 -14.88
N GLU A 154 -16.93 22.89 -14.41
CA GLU A 154 -17.30 21.51 -14.68
C GLU A 154 -17.28 20.67 -13.38
N ASN A 155 -18.10 19.61 -13.36
CA ASN A 155 -18.09 18.64 -12.28
C ASN A 155 -16.89 17.69 -12.48
N LEU A 156 -15.82 17.96 -11.76
CA LEU A 156 -14.57 17.19 -11.85
C LEU A 156 -14.51 16.12 -10.74
N VAL A 157 -13.89 15.00 -11.06
CA VAL A 157 -13.50 13.96 -10.11
C VAL A 157 -11.99 13.85 -10.09
N ASN A 158 -11.44 13.73 -8.89
CA ASN A 158 -10.01 13.50 -8.70
C ASN A 158 -9.70 12.01 -8.96
N ILE A 159 -8.78 11.76 -9.87
CA ILE A 159 -8.36 10.42 -10.27
C ILE A 159 -6.88 10.25 -9.94
N PHE A 160 -6.54 9.22 -9.18
CA PHE A 160 -5.17 8.80 -9.01
C PHE A 160 -4.82 7.76 -10.07
N VAL A 161 -3.82 8.05 -10.87
CA VAL A 161 -3.29 7.17 -11.91
C VAL A 161 -1.92 6.68 -11.46
N PRO A 162 -1.81 5.42 -10.98
CA PRO A 162 -0.55 4.89 -10.49
C PRO A 162 0.47 4.63 -11.60
N THR A 163 1.74 4.64 -11.26
CA THR A 163 2.82 4.18 -12.16
C THR A 163 3.03 2.67 -12.07
N THR A 164 3.51 2.08 -13.16
CA THR A 164 3.90 0.67 -13.27
C THR A 164 5.41 0.54 -13.19
N PRO A 165 5.98 -0.42 -12.47
CA PRO A 165 5.35 -1.42 -11.58
C PRO A 165 5.15 -0.90 -10.15
N ASN A 166 5.53 0.34 -9.84
CA ASN A 166 5.42 0.92 -8.50
C ASN A 166 4.14 1.76 -8.36
N PRO A 167 3.07 1.23 -7.72
CA PRO A 167 1.79 1.93 -7.61
C PRO A 167 1.77 2.99 -6.50
N THR A 168 2.86 3.17 -5.75
CA THR A 168 2.94 4.17 -4.67
C THR A 168 3.13 5.59 -5.19
N SER A 169 3.55 5.74 -6.43
CA SER A 169 3.67 7.01 -7.16
C SER A 169 2.69 7.05 -8.33
N GLY A 170 2.41 8.25 -8.85
CA GLY A 170 1.46 8.41 -9.95
C GLY A 170 1.12 9.86 -10.22
N PHE A 171 0.08 10.06 -11.02
CA PHE A 171 -0.44 11.37 -11.37
C PHE A 171 -1.79 11.60 -10.70
N LEU A 172 -2.03 12.84 -10.28
CA LEU A 172 -3.36 13.30 -9.90
C LEU A 172 -3.98 14.01 -11.12
N LEU A 173 -5.03 13.43 -11.65
CA LEU A 173 -5.81 14.02 -12.73
C LEU A 173 -7.16 14.47 -12.20
N MET A 174 -7.67 15.57 -12.78
CA MET A 174 -9.01 16.05 -12.52
C MET A 174 -9.79 15.93 -13.83
N VAL A 175 -10.72 15.00 -13.85
CA VAL A 175 -11.42 14.59 -15.08
C VAL A 175 -12.90 14.90 -14.94
N PRO A 176 -13.57 15.44 -15.98
CA PRO A 176 -15.01 15.59 -15.97
C PRO A 176 -15.72 14.27 -15.70
N LYS A 177 -16.71 14.29 -14.83
CA LYS A 177 -17.43 13.07 -14.43
C LYS A 177 -18.06 12.32 -15.61
N LYS A 178 -18.42 13.04 -16.67
CA LYS A 178 -18.98 12.49 -17.91
C LYS A 178 -17.99 11.66 -18.73
N ASP A 179 -16.68 11.89 -18.54
CA ASP A 179 -15.60 11.22 -19.30
C ASP A 179 -15.03 10.03 -18.55
N LEU A 180 -15.61 9.66 -17.41
CA LEU A 180 -15.19 8.52 -16.62
C LEU A 180 -15.96 7.27 -17.04
N ILE A 181 -15.24 6.18 -17.28
CA ILE A 181 -15.81 4.85 -17.46
C ILE A 181 -15.45 4.05 -16.21
N TYR A 182 -16.48 3.68 -15.44
CA TYR A 182 -16.33 2.88 -14.23
C TYR A 182 -16.21 1.40 -14.61
N LEU A 183 -15.27 0.71 -13.97
CA LEU A 183 -15.04 -0.71 -14.16
C LEU A 183 -15.59 -1.50 -12.97
N ASP A 184 -16.07 -2.71 -13.22
CA ASP A 184 -16.53 -3.65 -12.17
C ASP A 184 -15.36 -4.33 -11.43
N MET A 185 -14.14 -4.05 -11.85
CA MET A 185 -12.89 -4.50 -11.23
C MET A 185 -12.79 -4.06 -9.77
N SER A 186 -12.38 -4.97 -8.90
CA SER A 186 -12.00 -4.62 -7.54
C SER A 186 -10.70 -3.83 -7.50
N PHE A 187 -10.47 -3.10 -6.40
CA PHE A 187 -9.20 -2.39 -6.18
C PHE A 187 -7.98 -3.33 -6.23
N GLU A 188 -8.13 -4.55 -5.72
CA GLU A 188 -7.08 -5.56 -5.71
C GLU A 188 -6.74 -6.05 -7.13
N GLU A 189 -7.75 -6.37 -7.94
CA GLU A 189 -7.57 -6.79 -9.33
C GLU A 189 -6.91 -5.71 -10.18
N ALA A 190 -7.40 -4.46 -10.07
CA ALA A 190 -6.81 -3.32 -10.76
C ALA A 190 -5.36 -3.07 -10.32
N SER A 191 -5.06 -3.22 -9.02
CA SER A 191 -3.70 -3.08 -8.51
C SER A 191 -2.78 -4.16 -9.05
N LYS A 192 -3.21 -5.42 -9.11
CA LYS A 192 -2.46 -6.52 -9.72
C LYS A 192 -2.19 -6.25 -11.20
N PHE A 193 -3.21 -5.81 -11.94
CA PHE A 193 -3.09 -5.45 -13.34
C PHE A 193 -2.03 -4.36 -13.57
N ILE A 194 -2.04 -3.29 -12.76
CA ILE A 194 -1.08 -2.18 -12.85
C ILE A 194 0.34 -2.66 -12.51
N VAL A 195 0.51 -3.38 -11.39
CA VAL A 195 1.84 -3.85 -10.94
C VAL A 195 2.45 -4.84 -11.93
N SER A 196 1.61 -5.68 -12.55
CA SER A 196 2.04 -6.67 -13.53
C SER A 196 2.23 -6.12 -14.96
N ALA A 197 2.09 -4.81 -15.15
CA ALA A 197 2.11 -4.18 -16.47
C ALA A 197 1.08 -4.78 -17.46
N GLY A 198 -0.11 -5.14 -16.94
CA GLY A 198 -1.19 -5.69 -17.75
C GLY A 198 -1.04 -7.17 -18.11
N THR A 199 -0.08 -7.90 -17.52
CA THR A 199 0.10 -9.33 -17.79
C THR A 199 -0.81 -10.24 -16.96
N SER A 200 -1.37 -9.73 -15.85
CA SER A 200 -2.39 -10.40 -15.04
C SER A 200 -3.73 -9.75 -15.34
N ALA A 201 -4.52 -10.35 -16.20
CA ALA A 201 -5.92 -10.00 -16.41
C ALA A 201 -6.82 -11.01 -15.70
#